data_a8f63237bb00fc4ce96aa47bb003801f
#
_entry.id   a8f63237bb00fc4ce96aa47bb003801f
#
_cell.length_a   1.000
_cell.length_b   1.000
_cell.length_c   1.000
_cell.angle_alpha   90.00
_cell.angle_beta   90.00
_cell.angle_gamma   90.00
#
_symmetry.space_group_name_H-M   'P 1'
#
loop_
_entity.id
_entity.type
_entity.pdbx_description
1 polymer ?
#
loop_
_entity_poly.entity_id
_entity_poly.type
_entity_poly.pdbx_seq_one_letter_code
_entity_poly.pdbx_strand_id
1 'polypeptide(L)'
;MAEGDTVHATAERLHEALAGRVLTRSDVRVPRFATTDLAGRVVRDVAARGKHLLLRTDGDVSVHSHLGMDGSWRLYQHGERWRGPSFEVRCVLETEERVAVGHRLRRLEIVRTSAEDLILGHLGPDVLGPDWDPAEATKRLVADPLRAIGEALVDQSVMAGPGNVYRSETCFLAGVDPRTQVGDVPDAASLVDSMKRLMERNRGGGRRVTTGDPRRGHELWVYGRAGRPCRRCGTPIRSFLQGTDRRIVYACPTCQT
;
A
#
# COMPACT_ATOMS: atom_id res chain seq x y z
N MET A 1 8.54 3.08 -1.55
CA MET A 1 7.11 3.29 -1.95
C MET A 1 6.27 2.31 -1.15
N ALA A 2 5.32 2.80 -0.37
CA ALA A 2 4.39 1.95 0.36
C ALA A 2 3.24 1.52 -0.57
N GLU A 3 2.97 0.21 -0.63
CA GLU A 3 1.81 -0.39 -1.27
C GLU A 3 1.01 -1.16 -0.19
N GLY A 4 -0.07 -1.82 -0.54
CA GLY A 4 -0.96 -2.48 0.42
C GLY A 4 -0.24 -3.43 1.38
N ASP A 5 0.73 -4.21 0.90
CA ASP A 5 1.56 -5.10 1.72
C ASP A 5 2.28 -4.38 2.87
N THR A 6 2.87 -3.22 2.55
CA THR A 6 3.58 -2.40 3.55
C THR A 6 2.61 -1.78 4.55
N VAL A 7 1.43 -1.35 4.08
CA VAL A 7 0.42 -0.75 4.95
C VAL A 7 -0.19 -1.79 5.88
N HIS A 8 -0.51 -2.99 5.38
CA HIS A 8 -0.99 -4.10 6.20
C HIS A 8 0.02 -4.49 7.28
N ALA A 9 1.30 -4.73 6.91
CA ALA A 9 2.34 -5.05 7.88
C ALA A 9 2.55 -3.93 8.92
N THR A 10 2.33 -2.67 8.52
CA THR A 10 2.42 -1.54 9.44
C THR A 10 1.22 -1.51 10.40
N ALA A 11 0.02 -1.76 9.89
CA ALA A 11 -1.20 -1.81 10.68
C ALA A 11 -1.14 -2.95 11.71
N GLU A 12 -0.70 -4.14 11.33
CA GLU A 12 -0.53 -5.29 12.22
C GLU A 12 0.40 -4.96 13.38
N ARG A 13 1.59 -4.39 13.10
CA ARG A 13 2.56 -3.99 14.15
C ARG A 13 2.02 -2.90 15.08
N LEU A 14 1.30 -1.92 14.53
CA LEU A 14 0.69 -0.88 15.36
C LEU A 14 -0.48 -1.43 16.17
N HIS A 15 -1.27 -2.34 15.63
CA HIS A 15 -2.35 -3.02 16.33
C HIS A 15 -1.82 -3.79 17.56
N GLU A 16 -0.81 -4.63 17.35
CA GLU A 16 -0.17 -5.39 18.45
C GLU A 16 0.37 -4.47 19.54
N ALA A 17 0.91 -3.30 19.15
CA ALA A 17 1.53 -2.38 20.09
C ALA A 17 0.53 -1.47 20.84
N LEU A 18 -0.62 -1.15 20.24
CA LEU A 18 -1.50 -0.08 20.72
C LEU A 18 -2.92 -0.52 21.03
N ALA A 19 -3.45 -1.59 20.41
CA ALA A 19 -4.83 -2.00 20.59
C ALA A 19 -5.12 -2.40 22.04
N GLY A 20 -6.27 -1.97 22.54
CA GLY A 20 -6.71 -2.16 23.93
C GLY A 20 -6.05 -1.22 24.95
N ARG A 21 -5.10 -0.36 24.51
CA ARG A 21 -4.36 0.54 25.40
C ARG A 21 -4.94 1.95 25.36
N VAL A 22 -4.80 2.65 26.49
CA VAL A 22 -5.12 4.07 26.60
C VAL A 22 -3.98 4.91 26.05
N LEU A 23 -4.28 5.90 25.23
CA LEU A 23 -3.33 6.92 24.81
C LEU A 23 -3.06 7.86 25.99
N THR A 24 -1.81 7.88 26.48
CA THR A 24 -1.38 8.77 27.56
C THR A 24 -1.02 10.16 27.02
N ARG A 25 -0.65 10.23 25.73
CA ARG A 25 -0.32 11.48 25.04
C ARG A 25 -0.60 11.36 23.55
N SER A 26 -1.01 12.47 22.93
CA SER A 26 -1.03 12.66 21.48
C SER A 26 -0.40 13.98 21.09
N ASP A 27 0.29 14.01 19.93
CA ASP A 27 0.88 15.22 19.35
C ASP A 27 0.69 15.15 17.83
N VAL A 28 -0.32 15.86 17.33
CA VAL A 28 -0.68 15.89 15.91
C VAL A 28 -0.11 17.15 15.27
N ARG A 29 0.91 16.98 14.41
CA ARG A 29 1.65 18.09 13.78
C ARG A 29 1.18 18.41 12.37
N VAL A 30 -0.12 18.30 12.13
CA VAL A 30 -0.77 18.75 10.92
C VAL A 30 -1.63 19.96 11.27
N PRO A 31 -1.46 21.14 10.63
CA PRO A 31 -2.09 22.38 11.05
C PRO A 31 -3.58 22.29 11.33
N ARG A 32 -4.32 21.61 10.46
CA ARG A 32 -5.77 21.42 10.58
C ARG A 32 -6.19 20.68 11.87
N PHE A 33 -5.33 19.85 12.40
CA PHE A 33 -5.61 18.97 13.55
C PHE A 33 -4.66 19.21 14.74
N ALA A 34 -3.87 20.28 14.72
CA ALA A 34 -2.83 20.53 15.72
C ALA A 34 -3.38 20.75 17.15
N THR A 35 -4.67 21.09 17.27
CA THR A 35 -5.35 21.25 18.57
C THR A 35 -6.11 20.00 19.00
N THR A 36 -6.09 18.94 18.21
CA THR A 36 -6.77 17.68 18.54
C THR A 36 -5.97 16.94 19.59
N ASP A 37 -6.58 16.69 20.74
CA ASP A 37 -6.02 15.83 21.77
C ASP A 37 -6.77 14.50 21.81
N LEU A 38 -6.01 13.40 21.73
CA LEU A 38 -6.50 12.02 21.81
C LEU A 38 -6.10 11.34 23.13
N ALA A 39 -5.45 12.07 24.06
CA ALA A 39 -5.10 11.52 25.36
C ALA A 39 -6.37 11.08 26.14
N GLY A 40 -6.26 10.00 26.86
CA GLY A 40 -7.37 9.35 27.56
C GLY A 40 -8.22 8.41 26.70
N ARG A 41 -8.08 8.40 25.38
CA ARG A 41 -8.82 7.49 24.50
C ARG A 41 -8.21 6.10 24.46
N VAL A 42 -9.07 5.10 24.39
CA VAL A 42 -8.67 3.70 24.18
C VAL A 42 -8.54 3.43 22.68
N VAL A 43 -7.39 2.94 22.23
CA VAL A 43 -7.23 2.43 20.86
C VAL A 43 -8.04 1.13 20.73
N ARG A 44 -9.03 1.11 19.88
CA ARG A 44 -9.88 -0.05 19.60
C ARG A 44 -9.18 -1.05 18.71
N ASP A 45 -8.73 -0.57 17.55
CA ASP A 45 -8.00 -1.36 16.57
C ASP A 45 -7.12 -0.48 15.71
N VAL A 46 -6.20 -1.12 14.98
CA VAL A 46 -5.47 -0.51 13.87
C VAL A 46 -5.61 -1.44 12.67
N ALA A 47 -6.17 -0.93 11.59
CA ALA A 47 -6.46 -1.69 10.39
C ALA A 47 -5.90 -1.01 9.14
N ALA A 48 -5.64 -1.81 8.11
CA ALA A 48 -5.36 -1.34 6.76
C ALA A 48 -6.59 -1.52 5.86
N ARG A 49 -6.78 -0.60 4.93
CA ARG A 49 -7.72 -0.71 3.82
C ARG A 49 -7.00 -0.22 2.56
N GLY A 50 -6.56 -1.15 1.70
CA GLY A 50 -5.68 -0.84 0.58
C GLY A 50 -4.39 -0.17 1.02
N LYS A 51 -4.23 1.11 0.68
CA LYS A 51 -3.05 1.93 1.06
C LYS A 51 -3.33 2.88 2.21
N HIS A 52 -4.49 2.78 2.84
CA HIS A 52 -4.93 3.60 3.97
C HIS A 52 -4.73 2.85 5.28
N LEU A 53 -4.27 3.55 6.30
CA LEU A 53 -4.13 3.04 7.66
C LEU A 53 -5.10 3.80 8.56
N LEU A 54 -5.87 3.05 9.34
CA LEU A 54 -6.91 3.54 10.24
C LEU A 54 -6.58 3.08 11.65
N LEU A 55 -6.32 4.01 12.55
CA LEU A 55 -6.22 3.75 13.98
C LEU A 55 -7.51 4.29 14.61
N ARG A 56 -8.38 3.39 15.05
CA ARG A 56 -9.68 3.69 15.62
C ARG A 56 -9.59 3.75 17.13
N THR A 57 -10.19 4.78 17.72
CA THR A 57 -10.30 4.92 19.16
C THR A 57 -11.76 4.82 19.59
N ASP A 58 -12.00 4.77 20.89
CA ASP A 58 -13.34 4.99 21.42
C ASP A 58 -13.85 6.40 21.10
N GLY A 59 -15.15 6.65 21.33
CA GLY A 59 -15.78 7.95 21.08
C GLY A 59 -15.87 8.34 19.61
N ASP A 60 -15.95 7.35 18.69
CA ASP A 60 -16.17 7.57 17.25
C ASP A 60 -15.06 8.40 16.58
N VAL A 61 -13.79 8.14 16.91
CA VAL A 61 -12.65 8.87 16.35
C VAL A 61 -11.63 7.91 15.73
N SER A 62 -11.23 8.22 14.50
CA SER A 62 -10.21 7.52 13.75
C SER A 62 -9.08 8.45 13.32
N VAL A 63 -7.83 8.01 13.51
CA VAL A 63 -6.65 8.61 12.89
C VAL A 63 -6.43 7.91 11.55
N HIS A 64 -6.82 8.57 10.48
CA HIS A 64 -6.60 8.12 9.12
C HIS A 64 -5.24 8.60 8.61
N SER A 65 -4.43 7.71 8.07
CA SER A 65 -3.14 8.09 7.46
C SER A 65 -2.86 7.34 6.16
N HIS A 66 -2.09 8.00 5.29
CA HIS A 66 -1.58 7.43 4.05
C HIS A 66 -0.06 7.64 4.01
N LEU A 67 0.71 6.54 3.85
CA LEU A 67 2.17 6.60 3.92
C LEU A 67 2.78 7.34 2.71
N GLY A 68 2.18 7.25 1.53
CA GLY A 68 2.76 7.82 0.30
C GLY A 68 4.03 7.09 -0.13
N MET A 69 5.03 7.86 -0.58
CA MET A 69 6.30 7.31 -1.07
C MET A 69 7.27 7.00 0.08
N ASP A 70 7.40 7.90 1.04
CA ASP A 70 8.47 7.94 2.03
C ASP A 70 7.96 7.93 3.48
N GLY A 71 6.64 7.97 3.66
CA GLY A 71 6.02 7.97 4.99
C GLY A 71 6.15 6.63 5.69
N SER A 72 6.19 6.67 6.99
CA SER A 72 6.27 5.48 7.84
C SER A 72 5.69 5.73 9.23
N TRP A 73 5.17 4.68 9.85
CA TRP A 73 4.96 4.61 11.27
C TRP A 73 6.06 3.76 11.89
N ARG A 74 6.61 4.21 13.02
CA ARG A 74 7.66 3.53 13.78
C ARG A 74 7.28 3.47 15.24
N LEU A 75 7.59 2.34 15.85
CA LEU A 75 7.40 2.11 17.28
C LEU A 75 8.73 2.29 18.01
N TYR A 76 8.67 2.94 19.17
CA TYR A 76 9.79 3.20 20.06
C TYR A 76 9.40 2.87 21.50
N GLN A 77 10.40 2.68 22.35
CA GLN A 77 10.25 2.70 23.80
C GLN A 77 10.26 4.14 24.32
N HIS A 78 9.73 4.37 25.51
CA HIS A 78 9.83 5.66 26.16
C HIS A 78 11.32 6.03 26.38
N GLY A 79 11.68 7.30 26.10
CA GLY A 79 13.06 7.78 26.17
C GLY A 79 13.96 7.39 25.00
N GLU A 80 13.50 6.51 24.11
CA GLU A 80 14.27 6.15 22.91
C GLU A 80 14.34 7.32 21.92
N ARG A 81 15.52 7.56 21.36
CA ARG A 81 15.72 8.62 20.35
C ARG A 81 15.05 8.22 19.03
N TRP A 82 14.14 9.05 18.56
CA TRP A 82 13.48 8.84 17.27
C TRP A 82 14.46 9.03 16.11
N ARG A 83 14.31 8.18 15.08
CA ARG A 83 15.11 8.26 13.85
C ARG A 83 14.54 9.32 12.92
N GLY A 84 15.41 10.15 12.35
CA GLY A 84 15.07 11.20 11.41
C GLY A 84 14.84 12.55 12.08
N PRO A 85 14.73 13.62 11.28
CA PRO A 85 14.57 14.98 11.79
C PRO A 85 13.15 15.21 12.34
N SER A 86 13.06 16.01 13.40
CA SER A 86 11.80 16.29 14.12
C SER A 86 10.75 16.98 13.25
N PHE A 87 11.15 17.77 12.26
CA PHE A 87 10.23 18.46 11.35
C PHE A 87 9.51 17.50 10.39
N GLU A 88 9.95 16.26 10.26
CA GLU A 88 9.29 15.22 9.46
C GLU A 88 8.20 14.49 10.24
N VAL A 89 8.14 14.62 11.54
CA VAL A 89 7.12 14.01 12.38
C VAL A 89 5.77 14.68 12.11
N ARG A 90 4.75 13.86 11.87
CA ARG A 90 3.38 14.32 11.63
C ARG A 90 2.42 13.94 12.75
N CYS A 91 2.74 12.87 13.48
CA CYS A 91 1.92 12.42 14.59
C CYS A 91 2.77 11.62 15.58
N VAL A 92 2.48 11.80 16.87
CA VAL A 92 3.01 10.99 17.96
C VAL A 92 1.83 10.51 18.80
N LEU A 93 1.76 9.22 19.06
CA LEU A 93 0.78 8.60 19.93
C LEU A 93 1.53 7.77 20.96
N GLU A 94 1.28 8.03 22.24
CA GLU A 94 1.96 7.35 23.35
C GLU A 94 0.95 6.58 24.18
N THR A 95 1.31 5.38 24.57
CA THR A 95 0.67 4.58 25.61
C THR A 95 1.63 4.45 26.79
N GLU A 96 1.28 3.77 27.85
CA GLU A 96 2.23 3.52 28.95
C GLU A 96 3.45 2.70 28.53
N GLU A 97 3.34 1.88 27.49
CA GLU A 97 4.38 0.94 27.08
C GLU A 97 5.15 1.39 25.81
N ARG A 98 4.51 2.10 24.90
CA ARG A 98 5.03 2.35 23.55
C ARG A 98 4.76 3.76 23.05
N VAL A 99 5.65 4.20 22.17
CA VAL A 99 5.52 5.44 21.42
C VAL A 99 5.44 5.11 19.94
N ALA A 100 4.33 5.45 19.29
CA ALA A 100 4.16 5.35 17.85
C ALA A 100 4.38 6.71 17.20
N VAL A 101 5.31 6.79 16.25
CA VAL A 101 5.70 8.04 15.58
C VAL A 101 5.47 7.92 14.08
N GLY A 102 4.60 8.76 13.55
CA GLY A 102 4.32 8.91 12.13
C GLY A 102 5.24 9.94 11.47
N HIS A 103 6.12 9.47 10.58
CA HIS A 103 7.05 10.31 9.83
C HIS A 103 6.61 10.47 8.39
N ARG A 104 6.75 11.68 7.81
CA ARG A 104 6.51 11.99 6.38
C ARG A 104 5.19 11.45 5.84
N LEU A 105 4.16 11.31 6.69
CA LEU A 105 2.87 10.85 6.25
C LEU A 105 2.33 11.81 5.18
N ARG A 106 2.00 11.28 4.00
CA ARG A 106 1.46 12.09 2.89
C ARG A 106 0.11 12.70 3.24
N ARG A 107 -0.71 11.93 3.99
CA ARG A 107 -2.00 12.38 4.54
C ARG A 107 -2.08 11.92 5.98
N LEU A 108 -2.58 12.79 6.82
CA LEU A 108 -3.02 12.51 8.18
C LEU A 108 -4.27 13.32 8.44
N GLU A 109 -5.33 12.64 8.83
CA GLU A 109 -6.62 13.24 9.12
C GLU A 109 -7.20 12.61 10.38
N ILE A 110 -7.93 13.42 11.16
CA ILE A 110 -8.76 12.94 12.25
C ILE A 110 -10.20 13.01 11.76
N VAL A 111 -10.86 11.87 11.74
CA VAL A 111 -12.20 11.73 11.19
C VAL A 111 -13.10 10.98 12.17
N ARG A 112 -14.41 11.04 11.99
CA ARG A 112 -15.33 10.14 12.70
C ARG A 112 -15.18 8.73 12.12
N THR A 113 -15.13 7.73 12.97
CA THR A 113 -15.10 6.31 12.55
C THR A 113 -16.33 5.98 11.70
N SER A 114 -17.50 6.50 12.11
CA SER A 114 -18.77 6.39 11.37
C SER A 114 -18.76 7.06 9.99
N ALA A 115 -17.77 7.92 9.69
CA ALA A 115 -17.61 8.62 8.43
C ALA A 115 -16.45 8.10 7.57
N GLU A 116 -15.81 7.00 7.93
CA GLU A 116 -14.70 6.40 7.16
C GLU A 116 -15.10 6.07 5.71
N ASP A 117 -16.34 5.67 5.49
CA ASP A 117 -16.86 5.35 4.16
C ASP A 117 -16.85 6.55 3.20
N LEU A 118 -16.89 7.79 3.70
CA LEU A 118 -16.75 8.99 2.87
C LEU A 118 -15.35 9.08 2.24
N ILE A 119 -14.35 8.44 2.87
CA ILE A 119 -12.96 8.44 2.41
C ILE A 119 -12.64 7.15 1.66
N LEU A 120 -13.19 6.02 2.08
CA LEU A 120 -12.82 4.69 1.64
C LEU A 120 -13.85 4.02 0.72
N GLY A 121 -15.07 4.53 0.66
CA GLY A 121 -16.18 3.91 -0.07
C GLY A 121 -15.99 3.83 -1.59
N HIS A 122 -15.06 4.61 -2.14
CA HIS A 122 -14.70 4.53 -3.55
C HIS A 122 -13.76 3.36 -3.87
N LEU A 123 -13.17 2.72 -2.85
CA LEU A 123 -12.19 1.63 -3.04
C LEU A 123 -12.89 0.35 -3.48
N GLY A 124 -12.24 -0.37 -4.38
CA GLY A 124 -12.59 -1.75 -4.71
C GLY A 124 -12.25 -2.73 -3.59
N PRO A 125 -12.49 -4.04 -3.79
CA PRO A 125 -12.09 -5.08 -2.86
C PRO A 125 -10.61 -4.94 -2.48
N ASP A 126 -10.30 -5.00 -1.19
CA ASP A 126 -8.91 -4.92 -0.74
C ASP A 126 -8.21 -6.26 -0.96
N VAL A 127 -7.16 -6.27 -1.76
CA VAL A 127 -6.40 -7.48 -2.11
C VAL A 127 -5.92 -8.25 -0.88
N LEU A 128 -5.62 -7.56 0.22
CA LEU A 128 -5.17 -8.19 1.48
C LEU A 128 -6.23 -8.12 2.60
N GLY A 129 -7.36 -7.52 2.31
CA GLY A 129 -8.46 -7.34 3.26
C GLY A 129 -9.35 -8.58 3.42
N PRO A 130 -10.19 -8.59 4.45
CA PRO A 130 -11.16 -9.66 4.68
C PRO A 130 -12.32 -9.65 3.66
N ASP A 131 -12.52 -8.55 2.97
CA ASP A 131 -13.55 -8.33 1.95
C ASP A 131 -13.04 -8.63 0.53
N TRP A 132 -11.94 -9.36 0.40
CA TRP A 132 -11.41 -9.73 -0.90
C TRP A 132 -12.41 -10.57 -1.70
N ASP A 133 -12.81 -10.03 -2.84
CA ASP A 133 -13.69 -10.69 -3.80
C ASP A 133 -13.03 -10.65 -5.19
N PRO A 134 -12.43 -11.77 -5.66
CA PRO A 134 -11.77 -11.84 -6.95
C PRO A 134 -12.74 -11.69 -8.12
N ALA A 135 -14.00 -12.12 -7.97
CA ALA A 135 -15.00 -11.98 -9.02
C ALA A 135 -15.39 -10.52 -9.24
N GLU A 136 -15.64 -9.77 -8.16
CA GLU A 136 -15.92 -8.34 -8.23
C GLU A 136 -14.69 -7.55 -8.71
N ALA A 137 -13.48 -7.89 -8.27
CA ALA A 137 -12.25 -7.26 -8.75
C ALA A 137 -12.06 -7.49 -10.27
N THR A 138 -12.28 -8.71 -10.75
CA THR A 138 -12.21 -9.03 -12.18
C THR A 138 -13.28 -8.30 -12.98
N LYS A 139 -14.52 -8.28 -12.51
CA LYS A 139 -15.63 -7.56 -13.13
C LYS A 139 -15.30 -6.06 -13.30
N ARG A 140 -14.76 -5.43 -12.25
CA ARG A 140 -14.33 -4.02 -12.30
C ARG A 140 -13.15 -3.82 -13.24
N LEU A 141 -12.20 -4.75 -13.25
CA LEU A 141 -11.04 -4.71 -14.15
C LEU A 141 -11.45 -4.68 -15.62
N VAL A 142 -12.39 -5.54 -16.01
CA VAL A 142 -12.84 -5.66 -17.41
C VAL A 142 -13.93 -4.67 -17.81
N ALA A 143 -14.41 -3.83 -16.90
CA ALA A 143 -15.48 -2.87 -17.16
C ALA A 143 -15.12 -1.80 -18.21
N ASP A 144 -13.83 -1.48 -18.37
CA ASP A 144 -13.32 -0.61 -19.42
C ASP A 144 -12.31 -1.37 -20.30
N PRO A 145 -12.79 -2.03 -21.37
CA PRO A 145 -11.94 -2.87 -22.21
C PRO A 145 -10.90 -2.10 -23.03
N LEU A 146 -11.08 -0.79 -23.24
CA LEU A 146 -10.15 0.04 -24.01
C LEU A 146 -9.02 0.60 -23.15
N ARG A 147 -9.14 0.53 -21.85
CA ARG A 147 -8.13 1.02 -20.91
C ARG A 147 -6.89 0.12 -20.94
N ALA A 148 -5.69 0.71 -20.80
CA ALA A 148 -4.46 -0.06 -20.65
C ALA A 148 -4.48 -0.88 -19.35
N ILE A 149 -4.12 -2.17 -19.43
CA ILE A 149 -4.16 -3.09 -18.28
C ILE A 149 -3.30 -2.61 -17.12
N GLY A 150 -2.14 -2.04 -17.41
CA GLY A 150 -1.26 -1.49 -16.37
C GLY A 150 -1.88 -0.32 -15.60
N GLU A 151 -2.78 0.44 -16.20
CA GLU A 151 -3.50 1.53 -15.53
C GLU A 151 -4.65 0.96 -14.69
N ALA A 152 -5.40 0.00 -15.23
CA ALA A 152 -6.50 -0.64 -14.55
C ALA A 152 -6.05 -1.39 -13.27
N LEU A 153 -4.91 -2.08 -13.31
CA LEU A 153 -4.35 -2.83 -12.18
C LEU A 153 -3.92 -1.97 -10.98
N VAL A 154 -3.69 -0.67 -11.15
CA VAL A 154 -3.31 0.24 -10.03
C VAL A 154 -4.43 1.17 -9.61
N ASP A 155 -5.57 1.09 -10.27
CA ASP A 155 -6.77 1.84 -9.92
C ASP A 155 -7.36 1.25 -8.64
N GLN A 156 -7.38 2.07 -7.59
CA GLN A 156 -7.84 1.63 -6.28
C GLN A 156 -9.37 1.38 -6.23
N SER A 157 -10.13 1.86 -7.23
CA SER A 157 -11.55 1.55 -7.36
C SER A 157 -11.80 0.18 -8.00
N VAL A 158 -10.85 -0.34 -8.76
CA VAL A 158 -10.88 -1.71 -9.31
C VAL A 158 -10.53 -2.71 -8.22
N MET A 159 -9.37 -2.54 -7.59
CA MET A 159 -8.90 -3.31 -6.44
C MET A 159 -7.98 -2.46 -5.57
N ALA A 160 -8.21 -2.45 -4.27
CA ALA A 160 -7.42 -1.65 -3.35
C ALA A 160 -6.11 -2.38 -2.95
N GLY A 161 -5.04 -1.61 -2.81
CA GLY A 161 -3.75 -2.10 -2.34
C GLY A 161 -2.62 -2.14 -3.37
N PRO A 162 -2.80 -2.68 -4.57
CA PRO A 162 -1.73 -2.76 -5.56
C PRO A 162 -1.20 -1.39 -5.98
N GLY A 163 0.10 -1.35 -6.24
CA GLY A 163 0.76 -0.17 -6.78
C GLY A 163 1.71 -0.54 -7.91
N ASN A 164 2.68 0.33 -8.12
CA ASN A 164 3.53 0.27 -9.31
C ASN A 164 4.47 -0.95 -9.35
N VAL A 165 4.91 -1.43 -8.19
CA VAL A 165 5.74 -2.63 -8.11
C VAL A 165 4.91 -3.82 -8.56
N TYR A 166 3.77 -4.05 -7.90
CA TYR A 166 2.92 -5.19 -8.21
C TYR A 166 2.35 -5.14 -9.64
N ARG A 167 1.98 -3.96 -10.16
CA ARG A 167 1.60 -3.79 -11.57
C ARG A 167 2.65 -4.36 -12.51
N SER A 168 3.90 -3.88 -12.38
CA SER A 168 4.98 -4.28 -13.30
C SER A 168 5.29 -5.77 -13.19
N GLU A 169 5.32 -6.30 -11.97
CA GLU A 169 5.64 -7.70 -11.70
C GLU A 169 4.53 -8.66 -12.13
N THR A 170 3.27 -8.29 -11.90
CA THR A 170 2.11 -9.09 -12.33
C THR A 170 2.02 -9.16 -13.85
N CYS A 171 2.15 -8.03 -14.55
CA CYS A 171 2.16 -8.00 -16.01
C CYS A 171 3.32 -8.85 -16.58
N PHE A 172 4.52 -8.80 -15.95
CA PHE A 172 5.64 -9.63 -16.37
C PHE A 172 5.38 -11.13 -16.20
N LEU A 173 4.83 -11.53 -15.07
CA LEU A 173 4.54 -12.95 -14.80
C LEU A 173 3.47 -13.50 -15.74
N ALA A 174 2.49 -12.68 -16.10
CA ALA A 174 1.44 -13.01 -17.05
C ALA A 174 1.91 -12.93 -18.53
N GLY A 175 3.09 -12.36 -18.82
CA GLY A 175 3.57 -12.18 -20.18
C GLY A 175 2.86 -11.06 -20.96
N VAL A 176 2.13 -10.16 -20.28
CA VAL A 176 1.32 -9.10 -20.89
C VAL A 176 2.05 -7.76 -20.81
N ASP A 177 2.11 -7.02 -21.92
CA ASP A 177 2.61 -5.65 -21.90
C ASP A 177 1.63 -4.76 -21.09
N PRO A 178 2.11 -3.95 -20.15
CA PRO A 178 1.24 -3.05 -19.39
C PRO A 178 0.42 -2.06 -20.23
N ARG A 179 0.77 -1.86 -21.52
CA ARG A 179 0.04 -1.00 -22.46
C ARG A 179 -1.08 -1.71 -23.21
N THR A 180 -1.12 -3.04 -23.15
CA THR A 180 -2.19 -3.85 -23.77
C THR A 180 -3.54 -3.41 -23.24
N GLN A 181 -4.54 -3.29 -24.10
CA GLN A 181 -5.90 -2.99 -23.68
C GLN A 181 -6.48 -4.15 -22.86
N VAL A 182 -7.27 -3.84 -21.86
CA VAL A 182 -7.91 -4.85 -21.01
C VAL A 182 -8.69 -5.88 -21.82
N GLY A 183 -9.39 -5.42 -22.88
CA GLY A 183 -10.17 -6.30 -23.77
C GLY A 183 -9.33 -7.30 -24.57
N ASP A 184 -8.04 -7.02 -24.75
CA ASP A 184 -7.10 -7.89 -25.47
C ASP A 184 -6.33 -8.84 -24.54
N VAL A 185 -6.54 -8.72 -23.21
CA VAL A 185 -5.92 -9.64 -22.22
C VAL A 185 -6.65 -10.98 -22.22
N PRO A 186 -5.97 -12.09 -22.54
CA PRO A 186 -6.64 -13.39 -22.69
C PRO A 186 -7.32 -13.90 -21.42
N ASP A 187 -6.75 -13.61 -20.26
CA ASP A 187 -7.23 -14.08 -18.95
C ASP A 187 -7.01 -13.02 -17.86
N ALA A 188 -7.95 -12.10 -17.75
CA ALA A 188 -7.92 -11.05 -16.74
C ALA A 188 -8.08 -11.60 -15.31
N ALA A 189 -8.80 -12.71 -15.12
CA ALA A 189 -8.97 -13.33 -13.81
C ALA A 189 -7.64 -13.88 -13.29
N SER A 190 -6.85 -14.52 -14.15
CA SER A 190 -5.50 -15.00 -13.77
C SER A 190 -4.57 -13.88 -13.35
N LEU A 191 -4.70 -12.68 -13.94
CA LEU A 191 -3.96 -11.48 -13.49
C LEU A 191 -4.37 -11.06 -12.08
N VAL A 192 -5.66 -11.04 -11.77
CA VAL A 192 -6.20 -10.73 -10.44
C VAL A 192 -5.69 -11.73 -9.41
N ASP A 193 -5.73 -13.01 -9.71
CA ASP A 193 -5.21 -14.08 -8.85
C ASP A 193 -3.69 -13.99 -8.66
N SER A 194 -2.95 -13.66 -9.71
CA SER A 194 -1.51 -13.46 -9.63
C SER A 194 -1.15 -12.29 -8.74
N MET A 195 -1.88 -11.18 -8.85
CA MET A 195 -1.77 -10.01 -8.00
C MET A 195 -1.97 -10.38 -6.52
N LYS A 196 -3.05 -11.11 -6.22
CA LYS A 196 -3.37 -11.60 -4.87
C LYS A 196 -2.22 -12.44 -4.30
N ARG A 197 -1.77 -13.45 -5.04
CA ARG A 197 -0.67 -14.34 -4.60
C ARG A 197 0.62 -13.58 -4.33
N LEU A 198 0.97 -12.61 -5.19
CA LEU A 198 2.18 -11.82 -5.00
C LEU A 198 2.11 -10.95 -3.74
N MET A 199 0.98 -10.29 -3.52
CA MET A 199 0.80 -9.42 -2.37
C MET A 199 0.77 -10.21 -1.06
N GLU A 200 0.11 -11.36 -1.02
CA GLU A 200 0.08 -12.22 0.17
C GLU A 200 1.46 -12.73 0.58
N ARG A 201 2.27 -13.17 -0.38
CA ARG A 201 3.64 -13.60 -0.10
C ARG A 201 4.52 -12.50 0.53
N ASN A 202 4.14 -11.25 0.33
CA ASN A 202 4.87 -10.08 0.85
C ASN A 202 4.15 -9.37 2.01
N ARG A 203 3.02 -9.90 2.50
CA ARG A 203 2.19 -9.29 3.55
C ARG A 203 2.96 -9.03 4.85
N GLY A 204 3.89 -9.89 5.23
CA GLY A 204 4.68 -9.75 6.45
C GLY A 204 5.63 -8.55 6.48
N GLY A 205 5.65 -7.74 5.42
CA GLY A 205 6.53 -6.58 5.30
C GLY A 205 7.98 -6.94 4.96
N GLY A 206 8.86 -5.95 4.97
CA GLY A 206 10.26 -6.14 4.61
C GLY A 206 10.52 -5.89 3.13
N ARG A 207 11.51 -6.60 2.59
CA ARG A 207 11.88 -6.48 1.17
C ARG A 207 10.94 -7.31 0.32
N ARG A 208 10.29 -6.68 -0.66
CA ARG A 208 9.40 -7.39 -1.60
C ARG A 208 10.16 -8.38 -2.46
N VAL A 209 9.65 -9.60 -2.55
CA VAL A 209 10.20 -10.68 -3.37
C VAL A 209 9.11 -11.23 -4.28
N THR A 210 9.30 -11.13 -5.60
CA THR A 210 8.37 -11.65 -6.60
C THR A 210 8.97 -12.81 -7.40
N THR A 211 10.30 -12.93 -7.40
CA THR A 211 11.04 -14.01 -8.07
C THR A 211 11.08 -15.32 -7.29
N GLY A 212 10.82 -15.25 -5.97
CA GLY A 212 11.09 -16.37 -5.04
C GLY A 212 12.53 -16.38 -4.50
N ASP A 213 13.41 -15.51 -4.98
CA ASP A 213 14.80 -15.40 -4.53
C ASP A 213 15.00 -14.13 -3.69
N PRO A 214 15.17 -14.25 -2.36
CA PRO A 214 15.31 -13.09 -1.47
C PRO A 214 16.70 -12.46 -1.47
N ARG A 215 17.67 -13.02 -2.20
CA ARG A 215 19.03 -12.47 -2.27
C ARG A 215 19.00 -11.06 -2.83
N ARG A 216 19.84 -10.20 -2.24
CA ARG A 216 19.92 -8.78 -2.65
C ARG A 216 20.19 -8.64 -4.14
N GLY A 217 19.32 -7.88 -4.82
CA GLY A 217 19.36 -7.64 -6.27
C GLY A 217 18.66 -8.72 -7.09
N HIS A 218 18.12 -9.79 -6.47
CA HIS A 218 17.38 -10.88 -7.13
C HIS A 218 15.88 -10.85 -6.89
N GLU A 219 15.39 -9.97 -6.07
CA GLU A 219 14.04 -9.97 -5.52
C GLU A 219 12.94 -9.75 -6.56
N LEU A 220 13.20 -8.93 -7.59
CA LEU A 220 12.19 -8.50 -8.55
C LEU A 220 12.55 -8.92 -9.98
N TRP A 221 11.52 -9.18 -10.79
CA TRP A 221 11.68 -9.54 -12.20
C TRP A 221 12.04 -8.34 -13.07
N VAL A 222 11.24 -7.29 -13.03
CA VAL A 222 11.37 -6.13 -13.93
C VAL A 222 11.42 -4.78 -13.21
N TYR A 223 10.72 -4.62 -12.09
CA TYR A 223 10.60 -3.34 -11.42
C TYR A 223 11.96 -2.80 -10.95
N GLY A 224 12.26 -1.53 -11.32
CA GLY A 224 13.53 -0.87 -10.99
C GLY A 224 14.74 -1.44 -11.74
N ARG A 225 14.54 -2.23 -12.80
CA ARG A 225 15.62 -2.90 -13.52
C ARG A 225 15.79 -2.45 -14.97
N ALA A 226 15.38 -1.21 -15.28
CA ALA A 226 15.59 -0.65 -16.62
C ALA A 226 17.05 -0.79 -17.07
N GLY A 227 17.25 -1.20 -18.33
CA GLY A 227 18.55 -1.45 -18.94
C GLY A 227 19.26 -2.76 -18.50
N ARG A 228 18.79 -3.42 -17.43
CA ARG A 228 19.35 -4.70 -17.01
C ARG A 228 18.78 -5.86 -17.82
N PRO A 229 19.53 -6.95 -18.02
CA PRO A 229 19.02 -8.12 -18.72
C PRO A 229 17.83 -8.74 -17.99
N CYS A 230 16.79 -9.12 -18.76
CA CYS A 230 15.66 -9.88 -18.26
C CYS A 230 16.15 -11.23 -17.70
N ARG A 231 15.63 -11.61 -16.52
CA ARG A 231 16.02 -12.88 -15.88
C ARG A 231 15.50 -14.11 -16.62
N ARG A 232 14.53 -13.95 -17.54
CA ARG A 232 13.92 -15.04 -18.31
C ARG A 232 14.56 -15.19 -19.68
N CYS A 233 14.77 -14.08 -20.43
CA CYS A 233 15.22 -14.14 -21.83
C CYS A 233 16.48 -13.33 -22.15
N GLY A 234 17.07 -12.61 -21.17
CA GLY A 234 18.28 -11.81 -21.37
C GLY A 234 18.06 -10.45 -22.03
N THR A 235 16.91 -10.18 -22.67
CA THR A 235 16.62 -8.89 -23.32
C THR A 235 16.64 -7.76 -22.29
N PRO A 236 17.20 -6.57 -22.60
CA PRO A 236 17.20 -5.45 -21.67
C PRO A 236 15.78 -4.99 -21.32
N ILE A 237 15.50 -4.87 -20.00
CA ILE A 237 14.23 -4.33 -19.50
C ILE A 237 14.09 -2.89 -19.94
N ARG A 238 12.90 -2.53 -20.45
CA ARG A 238 12.54 -1.16 -20.80
C ARG A 238 11.73 -0.51 -19.68
N SER A 239 11.80 0.82 -19.61
CA SER A 239 10.92 1.62 -18.77
C SER A 239 10.27 2.72 -19.61
N PHE A 240 9.01 3.04 -19.25
CA PHE A 240 8.22 4.08 -19.91
C PHE A 240 7.27 4.72 -18.90
N LEU A 241 6.71 5.87 -19.25
CA LEU A 241 5.71 6.55 -18.43
C LEU A 241 4.32 6.11 -18.84
N GLN A 242 3.46 5.81 -17.85
CA GLN A 242 2.08 5.39 -18.07
C GLN A 242 1.12 6.06 -17.08
N GLY A 243 -0.11 6.30 -17.54
CA GLY A 243 -1.18 6.93 -16.79
C GLY A 243 -1.04 8.44 -16.66
N THR A 244 -2.11 9.06 -16.14
CA THR A 244 -2.17 10.52 -15.92
C THR A 244 -1.09 10.99 -14.94
N ASP A 245 -0.76 10.16 -13.95
CA ASP A 245 0.30 10.42 -12.96
C ASP A 245 1.71 10.22 -13.53
N ARG A 246 1.84 9.83 -14.80
CA ARG A 246 3.12 9.58 -15.49
C ARG A 246 4.08 8.72 -14.69
N ARG A 247 3.60 7.61 -14.13
CA ARG A 247 4.44 6.70 -13.34
C ARG A 247 5.32 5.84 -14.23
N ILE A 248 6.58 5.67 -13.84
CA ILE A 248 7.52 4.79 -14.57
C ILE A 248 7.07 3.34 -14.41
N VAL A 249 6.85 2.66 -15.52
CA VAL A 249 6.53 1.22 -15.61
C VAL A 249 7.72 0.49 -16.20
N TYR A 250 7.89 -0.76 -15.85
CA TYR A 250 8.97 -1.60 -16.31
C TYR A 250 8.42 -2.85 -17.00
N ALA A 251 8.96 -3.17 -18.17
CA ALA A 251 8.55 -4.34 -18.94
C ALA A 251 9.72 -4.95 -19.72
N CYS A 252 9.66 -6.26 -19.95
CA CYS A 252 10.54 -6.93 -20.89
C CYS A 252 9.87 -6.98 -22.28
N PRO A 253 10.43 -6.35 -23.31
CA PRO A 253 9.78 -6.26 -24.62
C PRO A 253 9.70 -7.59 -25.37
N THR A 254 10.40 -8.63 -24.90
CA THR A 254 10.37 -9.97 -25.49
C THR A 254 9.44 -10.91 -24.76
N CYS A 255 9.35 -10.78 -23.41
CA CYS A 255 8.52 -11.67 -22.59
C CYS A 255 7.08 -11.16 -22.43
N GLN A 256 6.83 -9.89 -22.74
CA GLN A 256 5.53 -9.23 -22.58
C GLN A 256 5.11 -8.66 -23.96
N THR A 257 4.07 -9.24 -24.51
CA THR A 257 3.52 -8.91 -25.83
C THR A 257 2.05 -8.50 -25.71
#